data_85d724b69418bd7a3acc07b83f4148b1
#
_entry.id   85d724b69418bd7a3acc07b83f4148b1
#
_cell.length_a   1.000
_cell.length_b   1.000
_cell.length_c   1.000
_cell.angle_alpha   90.00
_cell.angle_beta   90.00
_cell.angle_gamma   90.00
#
_symmetry.space_group_name_H-M   'P 1'
#
loop_
_entity.id
_entity.type
_entity.pdbx_description
1 polymer ?
#
loop_
_entity_poly.entity_id
_entity_poly.type
_entity_poly.pdbx_seq_one_letter_code
_entity_poly.pdbx_strand_id
1 'polypeptide(L)'
;MNNVIKPRIQTLKLGYSGNSAKMNQGAPINVLGVAGSMRKGSFSTHTLKLVLEEVKRYGSDSRVLELREVRLPIYDPSRSVPEELYRDVNGIRENVLDTVTEAINWADAFILASPDYHGSMSGAMKNFLDYFWEEFAGKTFGYIIASHEKGLTVADQMRTSIRQCYGWSMPYNISINGASDFNSAGKPVNNTLANRIKMLAHDLVTYGTLIRRQFLQDVMKKEVSNSYASRYREYYN
;
A
#
# COMPACT_ATOMS: atom_id res chain seq x y z
N MET A 1 13.71 0.81 30.22
CA MET A 1 12.70 0.05 29.43
C MET A 1 11.46 0.90 29.41
N ASN A 2 11.29 1.74 28.41
CA ASN A 2 10.18 2.68 28.32
C ASN A 2 8.99 1.98 27.66
N ASN A 3 7.96 1.72 28.46
CA ASN A 3 6.64 1.34 27.97
C ASN A 3 6.07 2.52 27.18
N VAL A 4 6.24 2.51 25.87
CA VAL A 4 5.48 3.37 24.97
C VAL A 4 4.05 2.83 25.00
N ILE A 5 3.20 3.48 25.78
CA ILE A 5 1.75 3.23 25.78
C ILE A 5 1.26 3.61 24.39
N LYS A 6 1.00 2.60 23.54
CA LYS A 6 0.27 2.80 22.29
C LYS A 6 -1.13 3.26 22.65
N PRO A 7 -1.61 4.43 22.21
CA PRO A 7 -3.04 4.69 22.23
C PRO A 7 -3.64 3.63 21.28
N ARG A 8 -4.41 2.70 21.83
CA ARG A 8 -5.34 1.91 21.03
C ARG A 8 -6.29 2.92 20.40
N ILE A 9 -6.06 3.28 19.13
CA ILE A 9 -7.20 3.53 18.26
C ILE A 9 -8.02 2.26 18.49
N GLN A 10 -9.21 2.39 19.06
CA GLN A 10 -10.13 1.25 19.12
C GLN A 10 -10.30 0.85 17.65
N THR A 11 -9.50 -0.12 17.24
CA THR A 11 -9.72 -0.85 16.01
C THR A 11 -11.13 -1.36 16.19
N LEU A 12 -12.11 -0.72 15.55
CA LEU A 12 -13.37 -1.35 15.32
C LEU A 12 -12.97 -2.74 14.84
N LYS A 13 -13.30 -3.77 15.61
CA LYS A 13 -13.25 -5.16 15.19
C LYS A 13 -14.28 -5.27 14.06
N LEU A 14 -13.99 -4.64 12.94
CA LEU A 14 -14.53 -5.01 11.65
C LEU A 14 -13.95 -6.41 11.47
N GLY A 15 -14.77 -7.40 11.83
CA GLY A 15 -14.40 -8.79 11.64
C GLY A 15 -13.78 -8.88 10.26
N TYR A 16 -12.54 -9.37 10.17
CA TYR A 16 -11.86 -9.62 8.92
C TYR A 16 -12.76 -10.53 8.08
N SER A 17 -13.66 -9.91 7.31
CA SER A 17 -14.45 -10.59 6.28
C SER A 17 -13.58 -10.84 5.03
N GLY A 18 -12.27 -10.71 5.20
CA GLY A 18 -11.29 -11.17 4.24
C GLY A 18 -11.42 -12.67 4.15
N ASN A 19 -12.02 -13.09 3.07
CA ASN A 19 -12.27 -14.45 2.65
C ASN A 19 -11.22 -15.46 3.15
N SER A 20 -11.42 -16.03 4.34
CA SER A 20 -10.79 -17.29 4.72
C SER A 20 -11.11 -18.41 3.69
N ALA A 21 -12.14 -18.25 2.89
CA ALA A 21 -12.47 -19.11 1.74
C ALA A 21 -11.51 -18.96 0.54
N LYS A 22 -10.68 -17.89 0.45
CA LYS A 22 -9.69 -17.72 -0.64
C LYS A 22 -8.39 -18.48 -0.44
N MET A 23 -8.29 -19.38 0.51
CA MET A 23 -7.13 -20.27 0.67
C MET A 23 -7.00 -21.36 -0.41
N ASN A 24 -7.87 -21.37 -1.42
CA ASN A 24 -7.73 -22.27 -2.55
C ASN A 24 -6.46 -21.97 -3.35
N GLN A 25 -5.70 -22.99 -3.64
CA GLN A 25 -4.49 -22.94 -4.47
C GLN A 25 -4.79 -22.20 -5.77
N GLY A 26 -4.28 -20.97 -5.92
CA GLY A 26 -4.42 -20.20 -7.14
C GLY A 26 -5.38 -18.98 -7.11
N ALA A 27 -6.03 -18.66 -6.00
CA ALA A 27 -6.85 -17.46 -5.95
C ALA A 27 -5.97 -16.19 -6.12
N PRO A 28 -6.37 -15.25 -7.00
CA PRO A 28 -5.64 -14.01 -7.21
C PRO A 28 -5.67 -13.13 -5.97
N ILE A 29 -4.60 -12.36 -5.75
CA ILE A 29 -4.52 -11.38 -4.65
C ILE A 29 -5.21 -10.07 -5.03
N ASN A 30 -5.57 -9.30 -4.00
CA ASN A 30 -6.06 -7.93 -4.16
C ASN A 30 -4.90 -6.94 -4.05
N VAL A 31 -4.78 -6.01 -4.99
CA VAL A 31 -3.69 -5.03 -5.04
C VAL A 31 -4.22 -3.61 -4.83
N LEU A 32 -3.72 -2.91 -3.80
CA LEU A 32 -4.03 -1.51 -3.57
C LEU A 32 -2.87 -0.62 -4.02
N GLY A 33 -3.13 0.24 -5.00
CA GLY A 33 -2.22 1.32 -5.36
C GLY A 33 -2.47 2.55 -4.51
N VAL A 34 -1.44 3.07 -3.83
CA VAL A 34 -1.52 4.29 -3.01
C VAL A 34 -0.76 5.41 -3.72
N ALA A 35 -1.48 6.44 -4.14
CA ALA A 35 -0.92 7.60 -4.83
C ALA A 35 -0.65 8.74 -3.82
N GLY A 36 0.64 8.97 -3.49
CA GLY A 36 1.10 9.94 -2.51
C GLY A 36 1.25 11.37 -3.04
N SER A 37 1.01 11.62 -4.33
CA SER A 37 1.10 12.97 -4.90
C SER A 37 -0.19 13.76 -4.66
N MET A 38 -0.06 14.96 -4.11
CA MET A 38 -1.17 15.92 -3.99
C MET A 38 -1.45 16.67 -5.30
N ARG A 39 -0.58 16.53 -6.32
CA ARG A 39 -0.74 17.20 -7.61
C ARG A 39 -1.71 16.41 -8.48
N LYS A 40 -2.74 17.09 -9.02
CA LYS A 40 -3.61 16.52 -10.06
C LYS A 40 -2.81 16.18 -11.31
N GLY A 41 -3.03 14.99 -11.87
CA GLY A 41 -2.31 14.54 -13.07
C GLY A 41 -0.81 14.27 -12.84
N SER A 42 -0.42 13.84 -11.64
CA SER A 42 0.99 13.52 -11.37
C SER A 42 1.45 12.28 -12.14
N PHE A 43 2.71 12.27 -12.54
CA PHE A 43 3.29 11.15 -13.27
C PHE A 43 3.44 9.89 -12.43
N SER A 44 3.68 10.02 -11.11
CA SER A 44 3.69 8.87 -10.21
C SER A 44 2.31 8.19 -10.14
N THR A 45 1.23 8.97 -10.03
CA THR A 45 -0.15 8.45 -10.06
C THR A 45 -0.50 7.85 -11.42
N HIS A 46 -0.06 8.49 -12.51
CA HIS A 46 -0.28 7.96 -13.86
C HIS A 46 0.41 6.60 -14.04
N THR A 47 1.68 6.49 -13.67
CA THR A 47 2.43 5.22 -13.76
C THR A 47 1.80 4.15 -12.87
N LEU A 48 1.34 4.51 -11.67
CA LEU A 48 0.61 3.61 -10.79
C LEU A 48 -0.60 3.00 -11.50
N LYS A 49 -1.42 3.83 -12.14
CA LYS A 49 -2.60 3.35 -12.89
C LYS A 49 -2.22 2.39 -14.01
N LEU A 50 -1.12 2.66 -14.73
CA LEU A 50 -0.62 1.74 -15.78
C LEU A 50 -0.18 0.38 -15.19
N VAL A 51 0.49 0.35 -14.03
CA VAL A 51 0.86 -0.91 -13.36
C VAL A 51 -0.39 -1.66 -12.91
N LEU A 52 -1.40 -0.97 -12.34
CA LEU A 52 -2.64 -1.60 -11.90
C LEU A 52 -3.47 -2.19 -13.06
N GLU A 53 -3.43 -1.58 -14.25
CA GLU A 53 -4.00 -2.16 -15.47
C GLU A 53 -3.30 -3.49 -15.83
N GLU A 54 -1.98 -3.56 -15.72
CA GLU A 54 -1.24 -4.81 -15.94
C GLU A 54 -1.55 -5.85 -14.84
N VAL A 55 -1.70 -5.44 -13.57
CA VAL A 55 -2.12 -6.33 -12.45
C VAL A 55 -3.44 -7.04 -12.79
N LYS A 56 -4.43 -6.30 -13.35
CA LYS A 56 -5.70 -6.89 -13.78
C LYS A 56 -5.52 -7.93 -14.89
N ARG A 57 -4.58 -7.70 -15.82
CA ARG A 57 -4.25 -8.67 -16.89
C ARG A 57 -3.66 -9.98 -16.35
N TYR A 58 -3.03 -9.94 -15.18
CA TYR A 58 -2.57 -11.13 -14.45
C TYR A 58 -3.65 -11.75 -13.54
N GLY A 59 -4.91 -11.32 -13.69
CA GLY A 59 -6.07 -11.93 -13.01
C GLY A 59 -6.31 -11.46 -11.57
N SER A 60 -5.58 -10.44 -11.11
CA SER A 60 -5.75 -9.85 -9.76
C SER A 60 -6.66 -8.63 -9.79
N ASP A 61 -7.47 -8.45 -8.75
CA ASP A 61 -8.23 -7.23 -8.56
C ASP A 61 -7.32 -6.09 -8.09
N SER A 62 -7.65 -4.86 -8.52
CA SER A 62 -6.89 -3.68 -8.11
C SER A 62 -7.78 -2.47 -7.84
N ARG A 63 -7.39 -1.67 -6.83
CA ARG A 63 -8.00 -0.37 -6.47
C ARG A 63 -6.93 0.70 -6.37
N VAL A 64 -7.33 1.97 -6.54
CA VAL A 64 -6.47 3.14 -6.33
C VAL A 64 -6.97 3.92 -5.13
N LEU A 65 -6.07 4.27 -4.22
CA LEU A 65 -6.27 5.23 -3.15
C LEU A 65 -5.44 6.48 -3.45
N GLU A 66 -6.08 7.57 -3.86
CA GLU A 66 -5.41 8.85 -4.09
C GLU A 66 -5.45 9.69 -2.80
N LEU A 67 -4.30 9.87 -2.14
CA LEU A 67 -4.21 10.61 -0.86
C LEU A 67 -4.63 12.08 -0.98
N ARG A 68 -4.56 12.66 -2.17
CA ARG A 68 -5.10 14.00 -2.43
C ARG A 68 -6.63 14.09 -2.29
N GLU A 69 -7.34 12.98 -2.48
CA GLU A 69 -8.81 12.93 -2.36
C GLU A 69 -9.26 12.63 -0.93
N VAL A 70 -8.51 11.81 -0.19
CA VAL A 70 -8.87 11.42 1.17
C VAL A 70 -8.33 12.35 2.26
N ARG A 71 -7.26 13.09 1.99
CA ARG A 71 -6.69 14.17 2.84
C ARG A 71 -6.66 13.84 4.33
N LEU A 72 -5.94 12.78 4.69
CA LEU A 72 -5.78 12.43 6.10
C LEU A 72 -5.13 13.58 6.88
N PRO A 73 -5.67 14.00 8.04
CA PRO A 73 -5.01 14.93 8.96
C PRO A 73 -3.62 14.42 9.35
N ILE A 74 -2.77 15.30 9.85
CA ILE A 74 -1.47 14.86 10.40
C ILE A 74 -1.73 13.87 11.54
N TYR A 75 -1.08 12.70 11.44
CA TYR A 75 -1.20 11.66 12.45
C TYR A 75 -0.72 12.17 13.81
N ASP A 76 -1.58 12.06 14.81
CA ASP A 76 -1.29 12.41 16.19
C ASP A 76 -1.76 11.25 17.08
N PRO A 77 -0.83 10.48 17.66
CA PRO A 77 -1.17 9.32 18.49
C PRO A 77 -1.87 9.69 19.82
N SER A 78 -1.84 10.97 20.23
CA SER A 78 -2.47 11.45 21.46
C SER A 78 -3.93 11.85 21.27
N ARG A 79 -4.39 12.03 20.02
CA ARG A 79 -5.75 12.47 19.71
C ARG A 79 -6.70 11.28 19.52
N SER A 80 -7.90 11.42 20.06
CA SER A 80 -9.08 10.69 19.55
C SER A 80 -9.31 11.07 18.08
N VAL A 81 -10.07 10.23 17.35
CA VAL A 81 -10.36 10.44 15.91
C VAL A 81 -10.72 11.90 15.64
N PRO A 82 -9.91 12.64 14.85
CA PRO A 82 -10.17 14.05 14.60
C PRO A 82 -11.50 14.26 13.84
N GLU A 83 -12.19 15.36 14.15
CA GLU A 83 -13.42 15.75 13.48
C GLU A 83 -13.23 15.94 11.96
N GLU A 84 -12.03 16.36 11.54
CA GLU A 84 -11.62 16.55 10.15
C GLU A 84 -11.64 15.26 9.32
N LEU A 85 -11.68 14.10 9.97
CA LEU A 85 -11.82 12.81 9.29
C LEU A 85 -13.24 12.51 8.83
N TYR A 86 -14.22 13.27 9.31
CA TYR A 86 -15.59 13.09 8.86
C TYR A 86 -15.91 13.99 7.66
N ARG A 87 -16.57 13.42 6.66
CA ARG A 87 -17.10 14.13 5.51
C ARG A 87 -18.58 13.79 5.33
N ASP A 88 -19.33 14.72 4.78
CA ASP A 88 -20.71 14.46 4.36
C ASP A 88 -20.70 13.93 2.92
N VAL A 89 -21.28 12.77 2.73
CA VAL A 89 -21.47 12.14 1.42
C VAL A 89 -22.96 11.82 1.28
N ASN A 90 -23.68 12.60 0.47
CA ASN A 90 -25.12 12.44 0.24
C ASN A 90 -25.96 12.41 1.52
N GLY A 91 -25.64 13.28 2.51
CA GLY A 91 -26.34 13.36 3.79
C GLY A 91 -25.92 12.29 4.81
N ILE A 92 -24.91 11.47 4.49
CA ILE A 92 -24.33 10.48 5.39
C ILE A 92 -22.95 10.98 5.83
N ARG A 93 -22.74 11.04 7.14
CA ARG A 93 -21.46 11.41 7.73
C ARG A 93 -20.53 10.20 7.72
N GLU A 94 -19.59 10.19 6.79
CA GLU A 94 -18.60 9.11 6.65
C GLU A 94 -17.27 9.48 7.30
N ASN A 95 -16.66 8.51 7.99
CA ASN A 95 -15.29 8.63 8.47
C ASN A 95 -14.31 8.21 7.36
N VAL A 96 -13.51 9.14 6.89
CA VAL A 96 -12.50 8.91 5.84
C VAL A 96 -11.49 7.83 6.25
N LEU A 97 -11.15 7.75 7.54
CA LEU A 97 -10.20 6.74 8.04
C LEU A 97 -10.78 5.32 7.94
N ASP A 98 -12.08 5.14 8.18
CA ASP A 98 -12.73 3.85 8.03
C ASP A 98 -12.68 3.37 6.58
N THR A 99 -12.96 4.26 5.62
CA THR A 99 -12.85 3.98 4.18
C THR A 99 -11.43 3.58 3.79
N VAL A 100 -10.42 4.27 4.31
CA VAL A 100 -9.01 3.96 4.04
C VAL A 100 -8.63 2.62 4.69
N THR A 101 -9.04 2.39 5.92
CA THR A 101 -8.78 1.15 6.66
C THR A 101 -9.41 -0.06 5.97
N GLU A 102 -10.65 0.08 5.47
CA GLU A 102 -11.31 -0.96 4.67
C GLU A 102 -10.50 -1.30 3.40
N ALA A 103 -10.04 -0.27 2.67
CA ALA A 103 -9.24 -0.48 1.47
C ALA A 103 -7.91 -1.19 1.77
N ILE A 104 -7.26 -0.85 2.89
CA ILE A 104 -6.02 -1.47 3.33
C ILE A 104 -6.25 -2.94 3.75
N ASN A 105 -7.31 -3.21 4.51
CA ASN A 105 -7.65 -4.57 4.94
C ASN A 105 -8.05 -5.46 3.76
N TRP A 106 -8.71 -4.89 2.75
CA TRP A 106 -9.04 -5.59 1.51
C TRP A 106 -7.80 -6.03 0.72
N ALA A 107 -6.70 -5.27 0.79
CA ALA A 107 -5.50 -5.51 0.00
C ALA A 107 -4.63 -6.63 0.57
N ASP A 108 -4.08 -7.47 -0.30
CA ASP A 108 -3.05 -8.47 0.00
C ASP A 108 -1.64 -7.99 -0.39
N ALA A 109 -1.58 -7.03 -1.32
CA ALA A 109 -0.34 -6.39 -1.75
C ALA A 109 -0.56 -4.90 -2.09
N PHE A 110 0.51 -4.13 -2.12
CA PHE A 110 0.48 -2.68 -2.32
C PHE A 110 1.45 -2.22 -3.40
N ILE A 111 1.10 -1.11 -4.05
CA ILE A 111 2.04 -0.32 -4.84
C ILE A 111 2.02 1.11 -4.29
N LEU A 112 3.14 1.55 -3.68
CA LEU A 112 3.28 2.90 -3.16
C LEU A 112 3.92 3.79 -4.24
N ALA A 113 3.20 4.84 -4.65
CA ALA A 113 3.66 5.78 -5.66
C ALA A 113 3.85 7.16 -5.06
N SER A 114 5.09 7.67 -5.05
CA SER A 114 5.43 8.97 -4.47
C SER A 114 6.23 9.83 -5.45
N PRO A 115 6.01 11.16 -5.46
CA PRO A 115 7.02 12.07 -5.98
C PRO A 115 8.23 12.09 -5.04
N ASP A 116 9.38 12.47 -5.59
CA ASP A 116 10.58 12.83 -4.84
C ASP A 116 10.51 14.32 -4.50
N TYR A 117 10.41 14.62 -3.22
CA TYR A 117 10.49 15.98 -2.69
C TYR A 117 11.72 16.08 -1.78
N HIS A 118 12.78 16.71 -2.29
CA HIS A 118 14.03 16.91 -1.56
C HIS A 118 14.69 15.60 -1.07
N GLY A 119 14.68 14.57 -1.91
CA GLY A 119 15.25 13.27 -1.58
C GLY A 119 14.36 12.42 -0.65
N SER A 120 13.09 12.80 -0.46
CA SER A 120 12.15 12.10 0.44
C SER A 120 10.82 11.81 -0.25
N MET A 121 10.08 10.84 0.30
CA MET A 121 8.68 10.64 -0.07
C MET A 121 7.85 11.87 0.28
N SER A 122 6.70 12.04 -0.37
CA SER A 122 5.79 13.14 -0.04
C SER A 122 5.32 13.06 1.42
N GLY A 123 5.06 14.23 2.04
CA GLY A 123 4.51 14.29 3.38
C GLY A 123 3.17 13.56 3.50
N ALA A 124 2.34 13.57 2.45
CA ALA A 124 1.08 12.81 2.42
C ALA A 124 1.32 11.30 2.47
N MET A 125 2.33 10.78 1.74
CA MET A 125 2.69 9.35 1.80
C MET A 125 3.21 8.97 3.18
N LYS A 126 4.11 9.79 3.78
CA LYS A 126 4.63 9.51 5.11
C LYS A 126 3.52 9.55 6.16
N ASN A 127 2.63 10.56 6.10
CA ASN A 127 1.49 10.67 6.98
C ASN A 127 0.55 9.45 6.87
N PHE A 128 0.26 9.01 5.65
CA PHE A 128 -0.51 7.78 5.42
C PHE A 128 0.14 6.57 6.10
N LEU A 129 1.45 6.37 5.95
CA LEU A 129 2.17 5.26 6.57
C LEU A 129 2.17 5.32 8.10
N ASP A 130 2.05 6.50 8.71
CA ASP A 130 2.03 6.66 10.16
C ASP A 130 0.72 6.20 10.81
N TYR A 131 -0.38 6.16 10.05
CA TYR A 131 -1.69 5.67 10.54
C TYR A 131 -1.75 4.15 10.70
N PHE A 132 -0.91 3.38 9.99
CA PHE A 132 -1.06 1.93 9.87
C PHE A 132 0.23 1.20 10.24
N TRP A 133 0.08 0.06 10.88
CA TRP A 133 1.19 -0.79 11.29
C TRP A 133 0.89 -2.27 11.03
N GLU A 134 -0.05 -2.84 11.78
CA GLU A 134 -0.37 -4.27 11.78
C GLU A 134 -1.00 -4.70 10.46
N GLU A 135 -1.70 -3.76 9.81
CA GLU A 135 -2.36 -3.93 8.52
C GLU A 135 -1.38 -4.25 7.39
N PHE A 136 -0.12 -3.88 7.52
CA PHE A 136 0.92 -4.10 6.51
C PHE A 136 1.65 -5.42 6.66
N ALA A 137 1.53 -6.08 7.82
CA ALA A 137 2.26 -7.30 8.11
C ALA A 137 1.92 -8.44 7.13
N GLY A 138 2.97 -9.10 6.60
CA GLY A 138 2.81 -10.22 5.68
C GLY A 138 2.26 -9.88 4.31
N LYS A 139 2.21 -8.60 3.95
CA LYS A 139 1.82 -8.11 2.63
C LYS A 139 3.04 -7.67 1.82
N THR A 140 2.94 -7.68 0.48
CA THR A 140 4.05 -7.37 -0.43
C THR A 140 3.88 -5.97 -1.02
N PHE A 141 4.99 -5.23 -1.14
CA PHE A 141 5.01 -3.83 -1.55
C PHE A 141 5.91 -3.59 -2.76
N GLY A 142 5.35 -3.00 -3.81
CA GLY A 142 6.06 -2.40 -4.92
C GLY A 142 6.15 -0.88 -4.79
N TYR A 143 7.09 -0.27 -5.52
CA TYR A 143 7.37 1.17 -5.39
C TYR A 143 7.51 1.85 -6.75
N ILE A 144 6.93 3.05 -6.86
CA ILE A 144 7.02 3.93 -8.02
C ILE A 144 7.45 5.31 -7.53
N ILE A 145 8.52 5.85 -8.07
CA ILE A 145 9.05 7.15 -7.70
C ILE A 145 9.14 8.06 -8.92
N ALA A 146 8.53 9.25 -8.84
CA ALA A 146 8.74 10.31 -9.82
C ALA A 146 9.85 11.22 -9.32
N SER A 147 11.04 11.13 -9.95
CA SER A 147 12.25 11.85 -9.57
C SER A 147 13.12 12.12 -10.77
N HIS A 148 13.79 13.29 -10.80
CA HIS A 148 14.83 13.59 -11.79
C HIS A 148 16.11 12.76 -11.58
N GLU A 149 16.35 12.30 -10.34
CA GLU A 149 17.59 11.62 -9.91
C GLU A 149 17.37 10.15 -9.53
N LYS A 150 16.49 9.43 -10.21
CA LYS A 150 16.16 8.02 -9.95
C LYS A 150 15.46 7.73 -8.61
N GLY A 151 15.43 8.66 -7.64
CA GLY A 151 14.68 8.56 -6.38
C GLY A 151 15.05 7.36 -5.50
N LEU A 152 16.32 6.95 -5.47
CA LEU A 152 16.77 5.78 -4.68
C LEU A 152 16.55 5.99 -3.18
N THR A 153 16.84 7.19 -2.67
CA THR A 153 16.62 7.56 -1.26
C THR A 153 15.15 7.47 -0.88
N VAL A 154 14.25 7.92 -1.76
CA VAL A 154 12.80 7.82 -1.55
C VAL A 154 12.36 6.36 -1.47
N ALA A 155 12.86 5.52 -2.39
CA ALA A 155 12.57 4.10 -2.39
C ALA A 155 13.03 3.42 -1.10
N ASP A 156 14.23 3.76 -0.61
CA ASP A 156 14.79 3.16 0.61
C ASP A 156 14.06 3.62 1.88
N GLN A 157 13.61 4.87 1.93
CA GLN A 157 12.77 5.34 3.03
C GLN A 157 11.43 4.61 3.09
N MET A 158 10.74 4.43 1.94
CA MET A 158 9.50 3.65 1.88
C MET A 158 9.73 2.19 2.27
N ARG A 159 10.79 1.55 1.77
CA ARG A 159 11.18 0.18 2.16
C ARG A 159 11.44 0.06 3.65
N THR A 160 12.14 1.04 4.23
CA THR A 160 12.43 1.06 5.67
C THR A 160 11.14 1.16 6.48
N SER A 161 10.21 2.03 6.11
CA SER A 161 8.92 2.15 6.79
C SER A 161 8.13 0.84 6.73
N ILE A 162 8.04 0.22 5.56
CA ILE A 162 7.32 -1.04 5.37
C ILE A 162 7.98 -2.21 6.12
N ARG A 163 9.31 -2.28 6.13
CA ARG A 163 10.04 -3.31 6.88
C ARG A 163 9.79 -3.20 8.39
N GLN A 164 9.68 -1.99 8.92
CA GLN A 164 9.32 -1.77 10.33
C GLN A 164 7.92 -2.31 10.67
N CYS A 165 7.02 -2.33 9.67
CA CYS A 165 5.66 -2.87 9.79
C CYS A 165 5.56 -4.35 9.38
N TYR A 166 6.70 -5.06 9.27
CA TYR A 166 6.77 -6.47 8.86
C TYR A 166 6.17 -6.78 7.47
N GLY A 167 6.12 -5.77 6.59
CA GLY A 167 5.79 -5.93 5.18
C GLY A 167 7.00 -6.38 4.34
N TRP A 168 6.74 -7.03 3.22
CA TRP A 168 7.74 -7.52 2.27
C TRP A 168 7.91 -6.54 1.11
N SER A 169 9.12 -6.12 0.84
CA SER A 169 9.43 -5.17 -0.23
C SER A 169 9.95 -5.87 -1.46
N MET A 170 9.44 -5.48 -2.64
CA MET A 170 10.05 -5.87 -3.91
C MET A 170 11.49 -5.37 -3.99
N PRO A 171 12.42 -6.16 -4.56
CA PRO A 171 13.86 -5.84 -4.56
C PRO A 171 14.22 -4.66 -5.49
N TYR A 172 13.30 -4.17 -6.29
CA TYR A 172 13.48 -3.06 -7.21
C TYR A 172 12.28 -2.10 -7.15
N ASN A 173 12.39 -0.97 -7.84
CA ASN A 173 11.35 0.05 -7.99
C ASN A 173 11.28 0.53 -9.44
N ILE A 174 10.19 1.21 -9.78
CA ILE A 174 10.06 1.98 -11.01
C ILE A 174 10.41 3.43 -10.68
N SER A 175 11.43 3.96 -11.37
CA SER A 175 11.73 5.40 -11.36
C SER A 175 11.32 6.01 -12.69
N ILE A 176 10.68 7.17 -12.64
CA ILE A 176 10.24 7.93 -13.80
C ILE A 176 10.74 9.37 -13.71
N ASN A 177 11.10 9.95 -14.85
CA ASN A 177 11.57 11.33 -14.98
C ASN A 177 10.48 12.22 -15.59
N GLY A 178 9.29 12.20 -15.02
CA GLY A 178 8.22 13.11 -15.39
C GLY A 178 7.74 12.97 -16.84
N ALA A 179 7.52 14.11 -17.49
CA ALA A 179 6.91 14.16 -18.83
C ALA A 179 7.74 13.49 -19.92
N SER A 180 9.06 13.45 -19.79
CA SER A 180 9.96 12.89 -20.80
C SER A 180 9.79 11.38 -21.00
N ASP A 181 9.23 10.69 -20.03
CA ASP A 181 9.00 9.25 -20.08
C ASP A 181 7.68 8.84 -20.77
N PHE A 182 6.83 9.82 -21.11
CA PHE A 182 5.51 9.56 -21.70
C PHE A 182 5.29 10.38 -22.97
N ASN A 183 4.59 9.78 -23.94
CA ASN A 183 4.12 10.49 -25.12
C ASN A 183 2.79 11.25 -24.84
N SER A 184 2.28 11.97 -25.84
CA SER A 184 1.02 12.73 -25.74
C SER A 184 -0.21 11.88 -25.40
N ALA A 185 -0.17 10.58 -25.67
CA ALA A 185 -1.21 9.63 -25.31
C ALA A 185 -0.99 9.01 -23.90
N GLY A 186 0.00 9.47 -23.14
CA GLY A 186 0.33 8.97 -21.80
C GLY A 186 0.97 7.57 -21.78
N LYS A 187 1.45 7.07 -22.92
CA LYS A 187 2.15 5.79 -23.01
C LYS A 187 3.65 5.98 -22.81
N PRO A 188 4.35 5.02 -22.16
CA PRO A 188 5.80 5.05 -22.07
C PRO A 188 6.46 5.22 -23.42
N VAL A 189 7.43 6.14 -23.54
CA VAL A 189 8.15 6.39 -24.81
C VAL A 189 9.23 5.35 -25.09
N ASN A 190 9.69 4.63 -24.06
CA ASN A 190 10.72 3.60 -24.19
C ASN A 190 10.27 2.24 -23.69
N ASN A 191 10.82 1.20 -24.30
CA ASN A 191 10.51 -0.20 -23.93
C ASN A 191 10.99 -0.57 -22.53
N THR A 192 12.02 0.08 -22.00
CA THR A 192 12.56 -0.19 -20.67
C THR A 192 11.51 0.13 -19.61
N LEU A 193 10.88 1.30 -19.66
CA LEU A 193 9.81 1.66 -18.72
C LEU A 193 8.58 0.76 -18.91
N ALA A 194 8.17 0.52 -20.17
CA ALA A 194 7.04 -0.37 -20.47
C ALA A 194 7.26 -1.78 -19.92
N ASN A 195 8.46 -2.33 -20.07
CA ASN A 195 8.81 -3.65 -19.54
C ASN A 195 8.86 -3.65 -17.99
N ARG A 196 9.38 -2.59 -17.35
CA ARG A 196 9.39 -2.48 -15.89
C ARG A 196 7.99 -2.40 -15.30
N ILE A 197 7.04 -1.73 -15.96
CA ILE A 197 5.63 -1.70 -15.58
C ILE A 197 5.05 -3.11 -15.55
N LYS A 198 5.23 -3.87 -16.63
CA LYS A 198 4.76 -5.27 -16.73
C LYS A 198 5.45 -6.17 -15.71
N MET A 199 6.77 -6.04 -15.55
CA MET A 199 7.55 -6.82 -14.60
C MET A 199 7.07 -6.60 -13.17
N LEU A 200 6.87 -5.34 -12.74
CA LEU A 200 6.38 -5.05 -11.39
C LEU A 200 4.99 -5.65 -11.15
N ALA A 201 4.09 -5.54 -12.12
CA ALA A 201 2.75 -6.13 -12.00
C ALA A 201 2.80 -7.67 -11.90
N HIS A 202 3.57 -8.32 -12.80
CA HIS A 202 3.75 -9.77 -12.79
C HIS A 202 4.34 -10.27 -11.47
N ASP A 203 5.45 -9.68 -11.06
CA ASP A 203 6.19 -10.15 -9.89
C ASP A 203 5.42 -9.88 -8.59
N LEU A 204 4.73 -8.72 -8.51
CA LEU A 204 3.90 -8.42 -7.35
C LEU A 204 2.74 -9.41 -7.20
N VAL A 205 2.09 -9.80 -8.30
CA VAL A 205 1.03 -10.82 -8.28
C VAL A 205 1.62 -12.18 -7.93
N THR A 206 2.71 -12.58 -8.56
CA THR A 206 3.31 -13.91 -8.37
C THR A 206 3.89 -14.08 -6.96
N TYR A 207 4.83 -13.22 -6.57
CA TYR A 207 5.50 -13.32 -5.27
C TYR A 207 4.59 -12.88 -4.13
N GLY A 208 3.72 -11.88 -4.37
CA GLY A 208 2.72 -11.43 -3.40
C GLY A 208 1.76 -12.57 -3.02
N THR A 209 1.31 -13.35 -3.99
CA THR A 209 0.46 -14.53 -3.74
C THR A 209 1.17 -15.56 -2.87
N LEU A 210 2.43 -15.87 -3.18
CA LEU A 210 3.22 -16.85 -2.40
C LEU A 210 3.42 -16.40 -0.96
N ILE A 211 3.87 -15.16 -0.78
CA ILE A 211 4.17 -14.58 0.54
C ILE A 211 2.88 -14.47 1.37
N ARG A 212 1.81 -13.94 0.79
CA ARG A 212 0.54 -13.76 1.49
C ARG A 212 -0.06 -15.08 1.93
N ARG A 213 -0.05 -16.08 1.06
CA ARG A 213 -0.53 -17.43 1.37
C ARG A 213 0.24 -18.02 2.54
N GLN A 214 1.58 -17.97 2.48
CA GLN A 214 2.40 -18.53 3.54
C GLN A 214 2.17 -17.81 4.87
N PHE A 215 2.10 -16.47 4.85
CA PHE A 215 1.81 -15.69 6.04
C PHE A 215 0.47 -16.08 6.69
N LEU A 216 -0.60 -16.17 5.89
CA LEU A 216 -1.92 -16.55 6.41
C LEU A 216 -1.95 -17.99 6.93
N GLN A 217 -1.26 -18.92 6.28
CA GLN A 217 -1.12 -20.28 6.78
C GLN A 217 -0.41 -20.32 8.15
N ASP A 218 0.65 -19.52 8.33
CA ASP A 218 1.38 -19.44 9.59
C ASP A 218 0.56 -18.75 10.70
N VAL A 219 -0.25 -17.74 10.37
CA VAL A 219 -1.21 -17.12 11.30
C VAL A 219 -2.21 -18.15 11.80
N MET A 220 -2.75 -19.00 10.91
CA MET A 220 -3.81 -19.98 11.22
C MET A 220 -3.31 -21.23 11.95
N LYS A 221 -2.01 -21.52 11.99
CA LYS A 221 -1.46 -22.68 12.71
C LYS A 221 -1.78 -22.60 14.20
N LYS A 222 -2.39 -23.65 14.76
CA LYS A 222 -2.74 -23.71 16.19
C LYS A 222 -1.51 -23.87 17.10
N GLU A 223 -0.47 -24.52 16.63
CA GLU A 223 0.76 -24.72 17.38
C GLU A 223 1.58 -23.41 17.44
N VAL A 224 2.32 -23.23 18.54
CA VAL A 224 3.26 -22.10 18.66
C VAL A 224 4.30 -22.23 17.57
N SER A 225 4.21 -21.35 16.59
CA SER A 225 5.15 -21.29 15.47
C SER A 225 6.26 -20.29 15.81
N ASN A 226 7.49 -20.57 15.41
CA ASN A 226 8.60 -19.61 15.46
C ASN A 226 8.50 -18.54 14.37
N SER A 227 7.44 -18.57 13.54
CA SER A 227 7.17 -17.55 12.53
C SER A 227 6.70 -16.25 13.19
N TYR A 228 7.20 -15.10 12.67
CA TYR A 228 6.71 -13.79 13.11
C TYR A 228 5.18 -13.61 12.88
N ALA A 229 4.62 -14.30 11.92
CA ALA A 229 3.18 -14.28 11.60
C ALA A 229 2.32 -14.71 12.80
N SER A 230 2.83 -15.55 13.69
CA SER A 230 2.10 -16.00 14.88
C SER A 230 1.70 -14.86 15.83
N ARG A 231 2.41 -13.73 15.78
CA ARG A 231 2.13 -12.51 16.56
C ARG A 231 0.86 -11.79 16.13
N TYR A 232 0.37 -12.08 14.93
CA TYR A 232 -0.80 -11.41 14.33
C TYR A 232 -2.08 -12.23 14.41
N ARG A 233 -2.10 -13.34 15.16
CA ARG A 233 -3.30 -14.19 15.32
C ARG A 233 -4.51 -13.43 15.85
N GLU A 234 -4.30 -12.61 16.87
CA GLU A 234 -5.40 -11.82 17.45
C GLU A 234 -5.95 -10.77 16.50
N TYR A 235 -5.13 -10.31 15.57
CA TYR A 235 -5.54 -9.34 14.56
C TYR A 235 -6.40 -9.99 13.45
N TYR A 236 -6.12 -11.27 13.10
CA TYR A 236 -6.79 -11.98 12.01
C TYR A 236 -7.92 -12.94 12.48
N ASN A 237 -8.09 -13.14 13.78
CA ASN A 237 -9.20 -13.88 14.41
C ASN A 237 -10.27 -12.91 14.93
#